data_fa80bf5fef35ad34ac71e18891e9f644
#
_entry.id   fa80bf5fef35ad34ac71e18891e9f644
#
_cell.length_a   1.000
_cell.length_b   1.000
_cell.length_c   1.000
_cell.angle_alpha   90.00
_cell.angle_beta   90.00
_cell.angle_gamma   90.00
#
_symmetry.space_group_name_H-M   'P 1'
#
loop_
_entity.id
_entity.type
_entity.pdbx_description
1 polymer ?
#
loop_
_entity_poly.entity_id
_entity_poly.type
_entity_poly.pdbx_seq_one_letter_code
_entity_poly.pdbx_strand_id
1 'polypeptide(L)'
;DHYLDGFCVATPDLKTLMESYDVPGDIIHVTGIPVRRSFYEQAARKRPFEKGTVLVMGGGLGLGNVVDNIRRLDEVDEISKFIVITGKNIDLYEKVAALSDKLHHPVELHSYTNKVAEIMARSEILVTKPGALTCTEAMVMHLPMVLVNTLPGQERANALHMKNRGCAEWVKRGDLAETARRILRNPDVR
;
A
#
# COMPACT_ATOMS: atom_id res chain seq x y z
N ASP A 1 23.43 26.73 5.62
CA ASP A 1 22.59 27.81 5.06
C ASP A 1 21.12 27.48 5.33
N HIS A 2 20.52 28.17 6.31
CA HIS A 2 19.14 27.92 6.74
C HIS A 2 18.20 28.88 6.00
N TYR A 3 17.85 28.51 4.74
CA TYR A 3 16.87 29.28 3.95
C TYR A 3 15.46 28.70 4.02
N LEU A 4 15.18 27.83 5.03
CA LEU A 4 13.87 27.22 5.19
C LEU A 4 13.20 27.73 6.46
N ASP A 5 11.96 28.20 6.33
CA ASP A 5 11.15 28.67 7.44
C ASP A 5 10.68 27.55 8.37
N GLY A 6 10.66 26.28 7.87
CA GLY A 6 10.28 25.13 8.67
C GLY A 6 10.24 23.83 7.88
N PHE A 7 10.14 22.72 8.62
CA PHE A 7 10.03 21.36 8.10
C PHE A 7 8.72 20.72 8.57
N CYS A 8 7.99 20.12 7.63
CA CYS A 8 6.85 19.26 7.95
C CYS A 8 7.29 17.80 7.87
N VAL A 9 7.21 17.07 8.97
CA VAL A 9 7.63 15.66 9.05
C VAL A 9 6.47 14.74 9.35
N ALA A 10 6.59 13.50 8.88
CA ALA A 10 5.52 12.51 9.00
C ALA A 10 5.34 11.96 10.42
N THR A 11 6.42 11.87 11.21
CA THR A 11 6.41 11.21 12.52
C THR A 11 7.28 11.93 13.53
N PRO A 12 7.00 11.77 14.84
CA PRO A 12 7.89 12.26 15.92
C PRO A 12 9.30 11.69 15.81
N ASP A 13 9.45 10.42 15.39
CA ASP A 13 10.76 9.79 15.22
C ASP A 13 11.62 10.52 14.17
N LEU A 14 10.97 11.01 13.09
CA LEU A 14 11.67 11.85 12.09
C LEU A 14 12.07 13.21 12.65
N LYS A 15 11.26 13.81 13.51
CA LYS A 15 11.64 15.05 14.21
C LYS A 15 12.88 14.81 15.05
N THR A 16 12.86 13.79 15.92
CA THR A 16 14.03 13.43 16.76
C THR A 16 15.28 13.12 15.92
N LEU A 17 15.11 12.45 14.79
CA LEU A 17 16.21 12.18 13.87
C LEU A 17 16.81 13.49 13.32
N MET A 18 15.97 14.43 12.89
CA MET A 18 16.44 15.72 12.36
C MET A 18 17.12 16.56 13.45
N GLU A 19 16.58 16.55 14.67
CA GLU A 19 17.22 17.21 15.82
C GLU A 19 18.62 16.63 16.10
N SER A 20 18.82 15.32 15.91
CA SER A 20 20.13 14.67 16.04
C SER A 20 21.15 15.08 14.96
N TYR A 21 20.69 15.74 13.90
CA TYR A 21 21.51 16.37 12.86
C TYR A 21 21.58 17.90 13.00
N ASP A 22 21.41 18.40 14.22
CA ASP A 22 21.47 19.82 14.58
C ASP A 22 20.44 20.72 13.88
N VAL A 23 19.30 20.16 13.45
CA VAL A 23 18.18 20.96 12.95
C VAL A 23 17.39 21.48 14.15
N PRO A 24 17.16 22.80 14.27
CA PRO A 24 16.42 23.37 15.41
C PRO A 24 15.00 22.79 15.50
N GLY A 25 14.61 22.32 16.70
CA GLY A 25 13.35 21.63 16.91
C GLY A 25 12.11 22.51 16.80
N ASP A 26 12.26 23.84 16.96
CA ASP A 26 11.19 24.84 16.83
C ASP A 26 10.71 25.03 15.39
N ILE A 27 11.56 24.76 14.40
CA ILE A 27 11.18 24.78 12.98
C ILE A 27 10.72 23.42 12.44
N ILE A 28 10.71 22.36 13.27
CA ILE A 28 10.27 21.02 12.82
C ILE A 28 8.85 20.74 13.35
N HIS A 29 7.90 20.67 12.43
CA HIS A 29 6.50 20.43 12.72
C HIS A 29 6.08 18.98 12.34
N VAL A 30 5.56 18.24 13.30
CA VAL A 30 5.02 16.90 13.04
C VAL A 30 3.58 17.05 12.52
N THR A 31 3.42 16.97 11.21
CA THR A 31 2.12 17.18 10.54
C THR A 31 1.47 15.90 10.05
N GLY A 32 2.23 14.79 10.00
CA GLY A 32 1.80 13.61 9.28
C GLY A 32 1.97 13.76 7.77
N ILE A 33 1.45 12.78 7.02
CA ILE A 33 1.40 12.81 5.55
C ILE A 33 -0.01 13.20 5.13
N PRO A 34 -0.21 14.28 4.36
CA PRO A 34 -1.53 14.70 3.89
C PRO A 34 -2.17 13.64 2.99
N VAL A 35 -3.43 13.30 3.26
CA VAL A 35 -4.23 12.39 2.46
C VAL A 35 -5.42 13.13 1.87
N ARG A 36 -5.77 12.83 0.62
CA ARG A 36 -6.90 13.45 -0.06
C ARG A 36 -8.20 13.20 0.70
N ARG A 37 -9.06 14.21 0.76
CA ARG A 37 -10.35 14.17 1.45
C ARG A 37 -11.23 12.98 1.07
N SER A 38 -11.16 12.53 -0.19
CA SER A 38 -11.92 11.38 -0.69
C SER A 38 -11.68 10.08 0.09
N PHE A 39 -10.47 9.87 0.64
CA PHE A 39 -10.18 8.69 1.47
C PHE A 39 -10.93 8.74 2.80
N TYR A 40 -10.92 9.88 3.48
CA TYR A 40 -11.69 10.07 4.72
C TYR A 40 -13.19 9.91 4.49
N GLU A 41 -13.71 10.44 3.38
CA GLU A 41 -15.12 10.32 3.01
C GLU A 41 -15.51 8.87 2.73
N GLN A 42 -14.67 8.09 2.06
CA GLN A 42 -14.94 6.67 1.83
C GLN A 42 -14.83 5.85 3.13
N ALA A 43 -13.81 6.09 3.95
CA ALA A 43 -13.65 5.43 5.25
C ALA A 43 -14.87 5.66 6.16
N ALA A 44 -15.39 6.90 6.21
CA ALA A 44 -16.56 7.25 7.00
C ALA A 44 -17.86 6.54 6.57
N ARG A 45 -17.96 6.13 5.29
CA ARG A 45 -19.15 5.45 4.75
C ARG A 45 -19.35 4.02 5.28
N LYS A 46 -18.34 3.40 5.88
CA LYS A 46 -18.37 2.04 6.45
C LYS A 46 -19.03 1.01 5.51
N ARG A 47 -18.76 1.09 4.22
CA ARG A 47 -19.29 0.13 3.25
C ARG A 47 -18.64 -1.23 3.47
N PRO A 48 -19.38 -2.34 3.31
CA PRO A 48 -18.77 -3.65 3.33
C PRO A 48 -17.79 -3.79 2.15
N PHE A 49 -16.64 -4.35 2.40
CA PHE A 49 -15.70 -4.74 1.36
C PHE A 49 -16.18 -6.03 0.67
N GLU A 50 -15.68 -6.28 -0.52
CA GLU A 50 -15.95 -7.51 -1.26
C GLU A 50 -14.97 -8.58 -0.76
N LYS A 51 -15.51 -9.61 -0.11
CA LYS A 51 -14.69 -10.68 0.50
C LYS A 51 -13.78 -11.36 -0.52
N GLY A 52 -12.54 -11.62 -0.14
CA GLY A 52 -11.51 -12.21 -1.01
C GLY A 52 -10.96 -11.26 -2.07
N THR A 53 -11.31 -9.96 -2.03
CA THR A 53 -10.80 -9.00 -3.01
C THR A 53 -9.44 -8.49 -2.61
N VAL A 54 -8.43 -8.75 -3.45
CA VAL A 54 -7.05 -8.31 -3.27
C VAL A 54 -6.73 -7.17 -4.21
N LEU A 55 -6.41 -6.00 -3.65
CA LEU A 55 -5.89 -4.87 -4.42
C LEU A 55 -4.38 -4.99 -4.56
N VAL A 56 -3.87 -4.97 -5.79
CA VAL A 56 -2.43 -4.97 -6.07
C VAL A 56 -2.03 -3.66 -6.74
N MET A 57 -1.07 -2.94 -6.13
CA MET A 57 -0.60 -1.65 -6.64
C MET A 57 0.93 -1.57 -6.64
N GLY A 58 1.51 -1.15 -7.76
CA GLY A 58 2.95 -0.85 -7.91
C GLY A 58 3.34 0.60 -7.59
N GLY A 59 2.41 1.38 -7.00
CA GLY A 59 2.56 2.84 -6.89
C GLY A 59 2.33 3.56 -8.22
N GLY A 60 2.44 4.90 -8.23
CA GLY A 60 2.12 5.72 -9.41
C GLY A 60 2.92 5.42 -10.68
N LEU A 61 4.11 4.84 -10.54
CA LEU A 61 4.98 4.42 -11.65
C LEU A 61 4.83 2.92 -11.99
N GLY A 62 3.96 2.18 -11.29
CA GLY A 62 3.79 0.74 -11.50
C GLY A 62 5.08 -0.06 -11.29
N LEU A 63 5.94 0.37 -10.36
CA LEU A 63 7.20 -0.30 -10.05
C LEU A 63 6.96 -1.47 -9.09
N GLY A 64 7.77 -2.50 -9.24
CA GLY A 64 7.69 -3.72 -8.42
C GLY A 64 7.29 -4.94 -9.24
N ASN A 65 7.44 -6.11 -8.66
CA ASN A 65 7.15 -7.37 -9.34
C ASN A 65 5.64 -7.71 -9.31
N VAL A 66 4.79 -6.77 -9.78
CA VAL A 66 3.32 -6.90 -9.73
C VAL A 66 2.86 -8.20 -10.37
N VAL A 67 3.38 -8.54 -11.55
CA VAL A 67 3.04 -9.78 -12.28
C VAL A 67 3.41 -11.02 -11.48
N ASP A 68 4.60 -11.06 -10.88
CA ASP A 68 5.05 -12.19 -10.06
C ASP A 68 4.25 -12.29 -8.75
N ASN A 69 3.92 -11.16 -8.15
CA ASN A 69 3.07 -11.14 -6.95
C ASN A 69 1.67 -11.70 -7.25
N ILE A 70 1.05 -11.31 -8.37
CA ILE A 70 -0.26 -11.84 -8.77
C ILE A 70 -0.19 -13.36 -8.98
N ARG A 71 0.82 -13.87 -9.70
CA ARG A 71 0.98 -15.32 -9.93
C ARG A 71 1.10 -16.10 -8.62
N ARG A 72 1.84 -15.58 -7.64
CA ARG A 72 1.99 -16.24 -6.33
C ARG A 72 0.70 -16.20 -5.52
N LEU A 73 -0.06 -15.12 -5.63
CA LEU A 73 -1.33 -14.96 -4.94
C LEU A 73 -2.44 -15.78 -5.59
N ASP A 74 -2.34 -16.09 -6.88
CA ASP A 74 -3.34 -16.85 -7.63
C ASP A 74 -3.50 -18.31 -7.14
N GLU A 75 -2.56 -18.79 -6.31
CA GLU A 75 -2.63 -20.09 -5.64
C GLU A 75 -3.39 -20.06 -4.28
N VAL A 76 -3.97 -18.90 -3.92
CA VAL A 76 -4.65 -18.70 -2.63
C VAL A 76 -6.15 -18.80 -2.80
N ASP A 77 -6.76 -19.90 -2.36
CA ASP A 77 -8.18 -20.22 -2.53
C ASP A 77 -9.13 -19.18 -1.89
N GLU A 78 -8.66 -18.45 -0.86
CA GLU A 78 -9.44 -17.41 -0.18
C GLU A 78 -9.61 -16.15 -1.04
N ILE A 79 -8.85 -16.01 -2.13
CA ILE A 79 -8.96 -14.89 -3.04
C ILE A 79 -10.15 -15.14 -3.99
N SER A 80 -11.05 -14.17 -4.10
CA SER A 80 -12.16 -14.21 -5.04
C SER A 80 -11.86 -13.45 -6.33
N LYS A 81 -11.07 -12.38 -6.25
CA LYS A 81 -10.63 -11.58 -7.39
C LYS A 81 -9.44 -10.69 -7.07
N PHE A 82 -8.76 -10.28 -8.11
CA PHE A 82 -7.77 -9.21 -8.05
C PHE A 82 -8.36 -7.90 -8.60
N ILE A 83 -8.01 -6.79 -7.95
CA ILE A 83 -8.09 -5.46 -8.55
C ILE A 83 -6.64 -4.99 -8.71
N VAL A 84 -6.24 -4.63 -9.93
CA VAL A 84 -4.86 -4.25 -10.22
C VAL A 84 -4.82 -2.83 -10.75
N ILE A 85 -4.02 -1.96 -10.10
CA ILE A 85 -3.79 -0.59 -10.57
C ILE A 85 -2.34 -0.46 -11.02
N THR A 86 -2.12 -0.27 -12.31
CA THR A 86 -0.79 -0.16 -12.92
C THR A 86 -0.27 1.28 -13.00
N GLY A 87 -1.13 2.24 -12.70
CA GLY A 87 -0.79 3.66 -12.82
C GLY A 87 -0.52 4.07 -14.27
N LYS A 88 0.56 4.79 -14.49
CA LYS A 88 0.98 5.26 -15.83
C LYS A 88 1.85 4.26 -16.59
N ASN A 89 2.08 3.07 -16.04
CA ASN A 89 2.94 2.05 -16.65
C ASN A 89 2.14 1.21 -17.66
N ILE A 90 2.23 1.57 -18.93
CA ILE A 90 1.53 0.88 -20.04
C ILE A 90 2.06 -0.54 -20.23
N ASP A 91 3.38 -0.75 -20.17
CA ASP A 91 3.98 -2.08 -20.30
C ASP A 91 3.50 -3.05 -19.21
N LEU A 92 3.34 -2.53 -17.99
CA LEU A 92 2.78 -3.32 -16.89
C LEU A 92 1.31 -3.65 -17.14
N TYR A 93 0.52 -2.69 -17.62
CA TYR A 93 -0.87 -2.91 -17.98
C TYR A 93 -1.03 -4.04 -18.99
N GLU A 94 -0.27 -4.01 -20.08
CA GLU A 94 -0.29 -5.04 -21.12
C GLU A 94 0.14 -6.42 -20.59
N LYS A 95 1.19 -6.45 -19.76
CA LYS A 95 1.64 -7.70 -19.11
C LYS A 95 0.58 -8.31 -18.19
N VAL A 96 -0.13 -7.49 -17.41
CA VAL A 96 -1.20 -7.96 -16.53
C VAL A 96 -2.42 -8.38 -17.35
N ALA A 97 -2.79 -7.63 -18.40
CA ALA A 97 -3.86 -8.01 -19.32
C ALA A 97 -3.60 -9.37 -19.99
N ALA A 98 -2.38 -9.59 -20.50
CA ALA A 98 -1.99 -10.88 -21.10
C ALA A 98 -1.90 -12.04 -20.09
N LEU A 99 -1.77 -11.72 -18.79
CA LEU A 99 -1.75 -12.71 -17.71
C LEU A 99 -3.17 -13.09 -17.28
N SER A 100 -4.13 -12.14 -17.29
CA SER A 100 -5.47 -12.30 -16.71
C SER A 100 -6.22 -13.54 -17.18
N ASP A 101 -6.12 -13.88 -18.45
CA ASP A 101 -6.77 -15.06 -19.03
C ASP A 101 -6.15 -16.41 -18.58
N LYS A 102 -5.01 -16.36 -17.89
CA LYS A 102 -4.25 -17.54 -17.42
C LYS A 102 -4.35 -17.75 -15.91
N LEU A 103 -5.03 -16.87 -15.21
CA LEU A 103 -5.20 -16.92 -13.78
C LEU A 103 -6.48 -17.68 -13.41
N HIS A 104 -6.48 -18.27 -12.20
CA HIS A 104 -7.65 -18.92 -11.64
C HIS A 104 -8.69 -17.87 -11.19
N HIS A 105 -8.22 -16.72 -10.70
CA HIS A 105 -9.07 -15.66 -10.18
C HIS A 105 -9.24 -14.51 -11.19
N PRO A 106 -10.45 -13.95 -11.33
CA PRO A 106 -10.72 -12.84 -12.22
C PRO A 106 -9.92 -11.58 -11.84
N VAL A 107 -9.57 -10.79 -12.84
CA VAL A 107 -8.80 -9.55 -12.69
C VAL A 107 -9.62 -8.36 -13.18
N GLU A 108 -9.85 -7.40 -12.28
CA GLU A 108 -10.33 -6.06 -12.61
C GLU A 108 -9.11 -5.15 -12.79
N LEU A 109 -8.77 -4.82 -14.03
CA LEU A 109 -7.53 -4.11 -14.37
C LEU A 109 -7.79 -2.63 -14.63
N HIS A 110 -7.04 -1.78 -13.95
CA HIS A 110 -7.04 -0.33 -14.11
C HIS A 110 -5.65 0.20 -14.48
N SER A 111 -5.61 1.15 -15.40
CA SER A 111 -4.46 2.02 -15.62
C SER A 111 -4.39 3.11 -14.54
N TYR A 112 -4.05 4.35 -14.90
CA TYR A 112 -4.17 5.49 -13.99
C TYR A 112 -5.66 5.79 -13.69
N THR A 113 -5.99 5.91 -12.39
CA THR A 113 -7.37 6.20 -11.96
C THR A 113 -7.40 7.18 -10.78
N ASN A 114 -8.42 8.02 -10.74
CA ASN A 114 -8.74 8.91 -9.60
C ASN A 114 -9.62 8.22 -8.55
N LYS A 115 -10.08 6.98 -8.81
CA LYS A 115 -11.01 6.23 -7.96
C LYS A 115 -10.32 5.32 -6.94
N VAL A 116 -9.05 5.60 -6.60
CA VAL A 116 -8.26 4.75 -5.69
C VAL A 116 -8.95 4.59 -4.34
N ALA A 117 -9.52 5.65 -3.77
CA ALA A 117 -10.24 5.58 -2.50
C ALA A 117 -11.47 4.65 -2.56
N GLU A 118 -12.24 4.69 -3.66
CA GLU A 118 -13.39 3.80 -3.89
C GLU A 118 -12.95 2.33 -4.05
N ILE A 119 -11.84 2.11 -4.75
CA ILE A 119 -11.27 0.77 -4.96
C ILE A 119 -10.73 0.22 -3.64
N MET A 120 -9.99 1.00 -2.86
CA MET A 120 -9.53 0.59 -1.53
C MET A 120 -10.71 0.26 -0.59
N ALA A 121 -11.82 1.00 -0.67
CA ALA A 121 -13.01 0.74 0.14
C ALA A 121 -13.66 -0.62 -0.16
N ARG A 122 -13.54 -1.13 -1.40
CA ARG A 122 -14.08 -2.44 -1.82
C ARG A 122 -13.12 -3.60 -1.55
N SER A 123 -11.85 -3.31 -1.32
CA SER A 123 -10.80 -4.31 -1.18
C SER A 123 -10.70 -4.83 0.25
N GLU A 124 -10.36 -6.10 0.42
CA GLU A 124 -10.14 -6.72 1.73
C GLU A 124 -8.70 -6.59 2.18
N ILE A 125 -7.72 -6.73 1.28
CA ILE A 125 -6.30 -6.49 1.54
C ILE A 125 -5.65 -5.69 0.42
N LEU A 126 -4.58 -4.97 0.74
CA LEU A 126 -3.71 -4.28 -0.23
C LEU A 126 -2.34 -4.93 -0.26
N VAL A 127 -1.90 -5.35 -1.45
CA VAL A 127 -0.52 -5.79 -1.71
C VAL A 127 0.21 -4.69 -2.47
N THR A 128 1.23 -4.09 -1.87
CA THR A 128 1.92 -2.93 -2.45
C THR A 128 3.37 -2.84 -1.98
N LYS A 129 4.15 -1.99 -2.65
CA LYS A 129 5.43 -1.55 -2.11
C LYS A 129 5.23 -0.51 -0.98
N PRO A 130 6.16 -0.35 -0.05
CA PRO A 130 6.01 0.54 1.11
C PRO A 130 6.19 2.03 0.76
N GLY A 131 5.42 2.50 -0.22
CA GLY A 131 5.35 3.92 -0.57
C GLY A 131 4.56 4.71 0.47
N ALA A 132 5.13 5.79 0.99
CA ALA A 132 4.56 6.55 2.10
C ALA A 132 3.11 7.01 1.85
N LEU A 133 2.83 7.58 0.68
CA LEU A 133 1.48 8.05 0.33
C LEU A 133 0.46 6.90 0.29
N THR A 134 0.73 5.84 -0.47
CA THR A 134 -0.18 4.69 -0.59
C THR A 134 -0.44 4.02 0.75
N CYS A 135 0.61 3.86 1.58
CA CYS A 135 0.45 3.27 2.91
C CYS A 135 -0.39 4.16 3.83
N THR A 136 -0.21 5.49 3.78
CA THR A 136 -1.01 6.40 4.60
C THR A 136 -2.47 6.43 4.13
N GLU A 137 -2.72 6.39 2.82
CA GLU A 137 -4.06 6.24 2.24
C GLU A 137 -4.74 4.96 2.73
N ALA A 138 -4.04 3.82 2.71
CA ALA A 138 -4.55 2.54 3.19
C ALA A 138 -4.82 2.55 4.71
N MET A 139 -3.96 3.20 5.52
CA MET A 139 -4.19 3.35 6.97
C MET A 139 -5.46 4.16 7.26
N VAL A 140 -5.70 5.25 6.54
CA VAL A 140 -6.95 6.04 6.65
C VAL A 140 -8.17 5.19 6.31
N MET A 141 -8.03 4.27 5.36
CA MET A 141 -9.09 3.35 4.93
C MET A 141 -9.23 2.12 5.84
N HIS A 142 -8.39 1.95 6.86
CA HIS A 142 -8.31 0.74 7.67
C HIS A 142 -8.12 -0.53 6.81
N LEU A 143 -7.40 -0.42 5.70
CA LEU A 143 -7.18 -1.50 4.76
C LEU A 143 -5.89 -2.25 5.15
N PRO A 144 -5.96 -3.54 5.52
CA PRO A 144 -4.79 -4.34 5.83
C PRO A 144 -3.79 -4.37 4.68
N MET A 145 -2.51 -4.24 5.01
CA MET A 145 -1.44 -4.14 4.00
C MET A 145 -0.46 -5.29 4.07
N VAL A 146 -0.09 -5.82 2.91
CA VAL A 146 1.07 -6.69 2.71
C VAL A 146 2.10 -5.93 1.90
N LEU A 147 3.23 -5.61 2.52
CA LEU A 147 4.30 -4.83 1.91
C LEU A 147 5.32 -5.77 1.27
N VAL A 148 5.56 -5.55 -0.02
CA VAL A 148 6.43 -6.39 -0.86
C VAL A 148 7.43 -5.52 -1.65
N ASN A 149 8.44 -6.15 -2.24
CA ASN A 149 9.35 -5.51 -3.22
C ASN A 149 10.00 -4.21 -2.71
N THR A 150 10.44 -4.23 -1.48
CA THR A 150 11.04 -3.09 -0.79
C THR A 150 12.40 -2.73 -1.38
N LEU A 151 12.56 -1.50 -1.83
CA LEU A 151 13.86 -0.96 -2.23
C LEU A 151 14.67 -0.54 -0.99
N PRO A 152 16.03 -0.60 -1.06
CA PRO A 152 16.89 -0.06 -0.02
C PRO A 152 16.61 1.43 0.24
N GLY A 153 16.90 1.89 1.46
CA GLY A 153 16.68 3.28 1.86
C GLY A 153 15.29 3.55 2.40
N GLN A 154 14.62 4.58 1.90
CA GLN A 154 13.35 5.09 2.43
C GLN A 154 12.24 4.04 2.48
N GLU A 155 12.11 3.21 1.44
CA GLU A 155 11.05 2.17 1.44
C GLU A 155 11.27 1.13 2.53
N ARG A 156 12.54 0.76 2.79
CA ARG A 156 12.86 -0.16 3.90
C ARG A 156 12.51 0.44 5.26
N ALA A 157 12.81 1.73 5.45
CA ALA A 157 12.46 2.44 6.69
C ALA A 157 10.93 2.51 6.86
N ASN A 158 10.19 2.82 5.82
CA ASN A 158 8.73 2.83 5.82
C ASN A 158 8.16 1.45 6.17
N ALA A 159 8.66 0.38 5.53
CA ALA A 159 8.19 -0.98 5.79
C ALA A 159 8.41 -1.40 7.24
N LEU A 160 9.58 -1.09 7.79
CA LEU A 160 9.92 -1.36 9.19
C LEU A 160 9.01 -0.58 10.14
N HIS A 161 8.81 0.71 9.87
CA HIS A 161 7.93 1.58 10.67
C HIS A 161 6.49 1.03 10.69
N MET A 162 5.91 0.72 9.52
CA MET A 162 4.54 0.19 9.40
C MET A 162 4.39 -1.16 10.12
N LYS A 163 5.37 -2.07 9.95
CA LYS A 163 5.38 -3.36 10.62
C LYS A 163 5.43 -3.21 12.16
N ASN A 164 6.34 -2.36 12.67
CA ASN A 164 6.51 -2.16 14.11
C ASN A 164 5.27 -1.50 14.77
N ARG A 165 4.47 -0.78 13.98
CA ARG A 165 3.20 -0.18 14.42
C ARG A 165 2.00 -1.12 14.23
N GLY A 166 2.19 -2.33 13.72
CA GLY A 166 1.10 -3.29 13.46
C GLY A 166 0.17 -2.88 12.30
N CYS A 167 0.59 -1.91 11.47
CA CYS A 167 -0.23 -1.42 10.36
C CYS A 167 -0.09 -2.26 9.07
N ALA A 168 0.96 -3.09 8.99
CA ALA A 168 1.24 -3.88 7.81
C ALA A 168 2.06 -5.14 8.13
N GLU A 169 1.90 -6.16 7.32
CA GLU A 169 2.84 -7.28 7.24
C GLU A 169 3.91 -6.99 6.19
N TRP A 170 5.16 -7.08 6.58
CA TRP A 170 6.29 -6.91 5.65
C TRP A 170 6.85 -8.26 5.26
N VAL A 171 6.62 -8.65 4.01
CA VAL A 171 6.99 -9.95 3.46
C VAL A 171 8.34 -9.87 2.74
N LYS A 172 9.28 -10.70 3.19
CA LYS A 172 10.47 -11.02 2.43
C LYS A 172 10.13 -12.15 1.44
N ARG A 173 10.93 -12.31 0.35
CA ARG A 173 10.69 -13.35 -0.68
C ARG A 173 10.24 -14.69 -0.08
N GLY A 174 9.16 -15.24 -0.57
CA GLY A 174 8.67 -16.58 -0.24
C GLY A 174 7.30 -16.64 0.43
N ASP A 175 6.98 -15.70 1.32
CA ASP A 175 5.85 -15.84 2.24
C ASP A 175 4.58 -15.07 1.84
N LEU A 176 4.48 -14.58 0.59
CA LEU A 176 3.38 -13.70 0.18
C LEU A 176 2.01 -14.41 0.22
N ALA A 177 1.93 -15.61 -0.38
CA ALA A 177 0.70 -16.38 -0.43
C ALA A 177 0.22 -16.78 0.97
N GLU A 178 1.14 -17.26 1.81
CA GLU A 178 0.82 -17.65 3.20
C GLU A 178 0.38 -16.46 4.04
N THR A 179 1.06 -15.30 3.88
CA THR A 179 0.68 -14.07 4.58
C THR A 179 -0.70 -13.59 4.16
N ALA A 180 -1.00 -13.59 2.86
CA ALA A 180 -2.30 -13.22 2.33
C ALA A 180 -3.40 -14.16 2.85
N ARG A 181 -3.17 -15.49 2.79
CA ARG A 181 -4.10 -16.51 3.31
C ARG A 181 -4.39 -16.28 4.80
N ARG A 182 -3.38 -16.04 5.61
CA ARG A 182 -3.54 -15.79 7.05
C ARG A 182 -4.38 -14.55 7.34
N ILE A 183 -4.16 -13.46 6.60
CA ILE A 183 -4.95 -12.22 6.76
C ILE A 183 -6.40 -12.44 6.33
N LEU A 184 -6.63 -13.07 5.17
CA LEU A 184 -7.98 -13.30 4.63
C LEU A 184 -8.82 -14.27 5.48
N ARG A 185 -8.17 -15.18 6.22
CA ARG A 185 -8.83 -16.10 7.17
C ARG A 185 -9.15 -15.46 8.52
N ASN A 186 -8.51 -14.34 8.85
CA ASN A 186 -8.65 -13.72 10.16
C ASN A 186 -9.53 -12.45 10.06
N PRO A 187 -10.80 -12.49 10.51
CA PRO A 187 -11.70 -11.35 10.47
C PRO A 187 -11.28 -10.19 11.39
N ASP A 188 -10.39 -10.45 12.35
CA ASP A 188 -9.98 -9.48 13.37
C ASP A 188 -8.79 -8.59 12.94
N VAL A 189 -8.25 -8.78 11.73
CA VAL A 189 -7.10 -8.01 11.22
C VAL A 189 -7.49 -6.63 10.69
N ARG A 190 -8.78 -6.28 10.66
CA ARG A 190 -9.29 -5.04 10.07
C ARG A 190 -9.79 -4.03 11.10
#